data_9a8d6245af749e3e72fdb0d72894a794
#
_entry.id   9a8d6245af749e3e72fdb0d72894a794
#
_cell.length_a   1.000
_cell.length_b   1.000
_cell.length_c   1.000
_cell.angle_alpha   90.00
_cell.angle_beta   90.00
_cell.angle_gamma   90.00
#
_symmetry.space_group_name_H-M   'P 1'
#
loop_
_entity.id
_entity.type
_entity.pdbx_description
1 polymer ?
#
loop_
_entity_poly.entity_id
_entity_poly.type
_entity_poly.pdbx_seq_one_letter_code
_entity_poly.pdbx_strand_id
1 'polypeptide(L)'
;MNVQSSASLKRLNHLQCEMSVVYHEMSHLCGLSDSTMQILYTICNFGEESCLLRDICRLTGLPKQTINSALRKLESEDIVFLEAANAKNKRVFLTQKGKQLSSETAEKIIDAENIKLMYPLLI
;
A
#
# COMPACT_ATOMS: atom_id res chain seq x y z
N MET A 1 14.07 -34.49 -10.81
CA MET A 1 12.86 -34.54 -9.98
C MET A 1 12.05 -33.28 -10.19
N ASN A 2 10.79 -33.44 -10.57
CA ASN A 2 9.91 -32.29 -10.77
C ASN A 2 9.25 -31.92 -9.44
N VAL A 3 9.56 -30.72 -8.96
CA VAL A 3 8.91 -30.20 -7.75
C VAL A 3 7.86 -29.18 -8.18
N GLN A 4 6.63 -29.42 -7.78
CA GLN A 4 5.51 -28.54 -8.10
C GLN A 4 4.80 -28.10 -6.82
N SER A 5 4.22 -26.91 -6.87
CA SER A 5 3.35 -26.43 -5.80
C SER A 5 2.10 -27.32 -5.70
N SER A 6 1.58 -27.47 -4.49
CA SER A 6 0.28 -28.12 -4.29
C SER A 6 -0.83 -27.37 -5.05
N ALA A 7 -1.95 -28.02 -5.27
CA ALA A 7 -3.11 -27.40 -5.94
C ALA A 7 -3.57 -26.14 -5.19
N SER A 8 -3.58 -26.18 -3.84
CA SER A 8 -3.95 -25.03 -3.01
C SER A 8 -2.97 -23.87 -3.18
N LEU A 9 -1.67 -24.16 -3.23
CA LEU A 9 -0.66 -23.12 -3.42
C LEU A 9 -0.71 -22.51 -4.81
N LYS A 10 -0.95 -23.32 -5.84
CA LYS A 10 -1.15 -22.82 -7.21
C LYS A 10 -2.34 -21.87 -7.29
N ARG A 11 -3.43 -22.21 -6.62
CA ARG A 11 -4.63 -21.37 -6.56
C ARG A 11 -4.34 -20.05 -5.84
N LEU A 12 -3.62 -20.10 -4.72
CA LEU A 12 -3.22 -18.90 -3.99
C LEU A 12 -2.36 -17.99 -4.85
N ASN A 13 -1.35 -18.56 -5.53
CA ASN A 13 -0.47 -17.80 -6.41
C ASN A 13 -1.24 -17.14 -7.55
N HIS A 14 -2.20 -17.84 -8.14
CA HIS A 14 -3.05 -17.32 -9.20
C HIS A 14 -3.88 -16.14 -8.71
N LEU A 15 -4.50 -16.26 -7.53
CA LEU A 15 -5.29 -15.19 -6.93
C LEU A 15 -4.43 -13.98 -6.60
N GLN A 16 -3.21 -14.19 -6.10
CA GLN A 16 -2.27 -13.10 -5.83
C GLN A 16 -1.88 -12.36 -7.12
N CYS A 17 -1.66 -13.09 -8.22
CA CYS A 17 -1.37 -12.47 -9.52
C CYS A 17 -2.56 -11.65 -10.01
N GLU A 18 -3.78 -12.16 -9.91
CA GLU A 18 -4.99 -11.43 -10.29
C GLU A 18 -5.15 -10.15 -9.47
N MET A 19 -4.93 -10.23 -8.15
CA MET A 19 -5.00 -9.08 -7.26
C MET A 19 -3.95 -8.03 -7.63
N SER A 20 -2.73 -8.45 -7.94
CA SER A 20 -1.65 -7.54 -8.34
C SER A 20 -2.01 -6.77 -9.60
N VAL A 21 -2.62 -7.42 -10.57
CA VAL A 21 -3.09 -6.76 -11.81
C VAL A 21 -4.15 -5.71 -11.50
N VAL A 22 -5.13 -6.06 -10.66
CA VAL A 22 -6.20 -5.14 -10.24
C VAL A 22 -5.62 -3.92 -9.54
N TYR A 23 -4.71 -4.12 -8.58
CA TYR A 23 -4.07 -3.00 -7.86
C TYR A 23 -3.28 -2.09 -8.79
N HIS A 24 -2.55 -2.68 -9.74
CA HIS A 24 -1.81 -1.91 -10.74
C HIS A 24 -2.76 -1.05 -11.58
N GLU A 25 -3.84 -1.62 -12.07
CA GLU A 25 -4.85 -0.90 -12.84
C GLU A 25 -5.50 0.22 -12.03
N MET A 26 -5.84 -0.05 -10.77
CA MET A 26 -6.42 0.97 -9.89
C MET A 26 -5.44 2.11 -9.60
N SER A 27 -4.17 1.80 -9.37
CA SER A 27 -3.13 2.81 -9.19
C SER A 27 -3.01 3.70 -10.43
N HIS A 28 -3.00 3.08 -11.59
CA HIS A 28 -2.92 3.80 -12.86
C HIS A 28 -4.13 4.72 -13.07
N LEU A 29 -5.34 4.23 -12.79
CA LEU A 29 -6.57 5.04 -12.88
C LEU A 29 -6.56 6.22 -11.92
N CYS A 30 -5.93 6.07 -10.76
CA CYS A 30 -5.78 7.14 -9.78
C CYS A 30 -4.64 8.11 -10.13
N GLY A 31 -3.87 7.84 -11.17
CA GLY A 31 -2.73 8.66 -11.55
C GLY A 31 -1.53 8.50 -10.63
N LEU A 32 -1.45 7.40 -9.89
CA LEU A 32 -0.36 7.13 -8.95
C LEU A 32 0.53 6.00 -9.46
N SER A 33 1.82 6.06 -9.12
CA SER A 33 2.71 4.92 -9.33
C SER A 33 2.35 3.80 -8.35
N ASP A 34 2.72 2.57 -8.68
CA ASP A 34 2.46 1.42 -7.80
C ASP A 34 3.11 1.59 -6.43
N SER A 35 4.34 2.08 -6.39
CA SER A 35 5.05 2.33 -5.12
C SER A 35 4.36 3.39 -4.27
N THR A 36 3.91 4.47 -4.88
CA THR A 36 3.15 5.53 -4.19
C THR A 36 1.85 4.97 -3.61
N MET A 37 1.10 4.22 -4.42
CA MET A 37 -0.15 3.61 -3.96
C MET A 37 0.10 2.64 -2.80
N GLN A 38 1.13 1.82 -2.87
CA GLN A 38 1.46 0.88 -1.79
C GLN A 38 1.81 1.60 -0.49
N ILE A 39 2.53 2.72 -0.57
CA ILE A 39 2.87 3.52 0.60
C ILE A 39 1.61 4.11 1.24
N LEU A 40 0.76 4.76 0.45
CA LEU A 40 -0.49 5.35 0.94
C LEU A 40 -1.43 4.28 1.51
N TYR A 41 -1.56 3.16 0.81
CA TYR A 41 -2.33 2.02 1.27
C TYR A 41 -1.85 1.52 2.64
N THR A 42 -0.53 1.39 2.81
CA THR A 42 0.06 0.93 4.07
C THR A 42 -0.24 1.89 5.21
N ILE A 43 -0.09 3.20 4.98
CA ILE A 43 -0.40 4.21 5.99
C ILE A 43 -1.87 4.16 6.38
N CYS A 44 -2.77 4.08 5.40
CA CYS A 44 -4.21 4.01 5.66
C CYS A 44 -4.59 2.75 6.45
N ASN A 45 -3.95 1.64 6.15
CA ASN A 45 -4.24 0.37 6.80
C ASN A 45 -3.87 0.35 8.30
N PHE A 46 -2.95 1.21 8.73
CA PHE A 46 -2.64 1.37 10.15
C PHE A 46 -3.69 2.19 10.89
N GLY A 47 -4.58 2.92 10.17
CA GLY A 47 -5.70 3.63 10.76
C GLY A 47 -5.37 4.87 11.56
N GLU A 48 -4.10 5.27 11.64
CA GLU A 48 -3.63 6.40 12.46
C GLU A 48 -3.11 7.57 11.63
N GLU A 49 -3.31 7.53 10.31
CA GLU A 49 -2.83 8.56 9.38
C GLU A 49 -1.32 8.75 9.39
N SER A 50 -0.61 7.82 9.99
CA SER A 50 0.85 7.80 10.04
C SER A 50 1.37 6.38 10.19
N CYS A 51 2.62 6.16 9.81
CA CYS A 51 3.26 4.87 9.90
C CYS A 51 4.78 5.04 10.04
N LEU A 52 5.41 4.17 10.81
CA LEU A 52 6.87 4.17 10.87
C LEU A 52 7.45 3.80 9.51
N LEU A 53 8.49 4.49 9.10
CA LEU A 53 9.18 4.21 7.84
C LEU A 53 9.65 2.76 7.78
N ARG A 54 10.14 2.23 8.89
CA ARG A 54 10.54 0.83 9.04
C ARG A 54 9.41 -0.13 8.68
N ASP A 55 8.19 0.16 9.13
CA ASP A 55 7.03 -0.68 8.88
C ASP A 55 6.56 -0.59 7.43
N ILE A 56 6.66 0.60 6.83
CA ILE A 56 6.39 0.78 5.40
C ILE A 56 7.34 -0.11 4.58
N CYS A 57 8.63 -0.08 4.89
CA CYS A 57 9.62 -0.91 4.20
C CYS A 57 9.31 -2.40 4.36
N ARG A 58 8.99 -2.83 5.58
CA ARG A 58 8.72 -4.23 5.88
C ARG A 58 7.45 -4.74 5.21
N LEU A 59 6.38 -3.95 5.27
CA LEU A 59 5.06 -4.38 4.78
C LEU A 59 4.92 -4.30 3.27
N THR A 60 5.56 -3.33 2.63
CA THR A 60 5.52 -3.22 1.17
C THR A 60 6.49 -4.18 0.50
N GLY A 61 7.59 -4.54 1.16
CA GLY A 61 8.66 -5.32 0.56
C GLY A 61 9.40 -4.60 -0.57
N LEU A 62 9.13 -3.32 -0.77
CA LEU A 62 9.81 -2.53 -1.80
C LEU A 62 11.25 -2.24 -1.40
N PRO A 63 12.15 -2.11 -2.40
CA PRO A 63 13.52 -1.68 -2.11
C PRO A 63 13.54 -0.33 -1.40
N LYS A 64 14.44 -0.17 -0.44
CA LYS A 64 14.57 1.07 0.34
C LYS A 64 14.75 2.30 -0.55
N GLN A 65 15.50 2.16 -1.64
CA GLN A 65 15.72 3.24 -2.59
C GLN A 65 14.42 3.66 -3.28
N THR A 66 13.58 2.70 -3.65
CA THR A 66 12.26 2.96 -4.26
C THR A 66 11.37 3.72 -3.29
N ILE A 67 11.34 3.30 -2.03
CA ILE A 67 10.55 3.96 -0.99
C ILE A 67 11.03 5.38 -0.76
N ASN A 68 12.35 5.58 -0.64
CA ASN A 68 12.92 6.91 -0.44
C ASN A 68 12.59 7.85 -1.59
N SER A 69 12.70 7.38 -2.83
CA SER A 69 12.35 8.18 -4.02
C SER A 69 10.88 8.56 -4.04
N ALA A 70 10.00 7.62 -3.75
CA ALA A 70 8.56 7.87 -3.69
C ALA A 70 8.20 8.84 -2.57
N LEU A 71 8.80 8.71 -1.39
CA LEU A 71 8.57 9.61 -0.27
C LEU A 71 9.05 11.03 -0.55
N ARG A 72 10.20 11.20 -1.19
CA ARG A 72 10.68 12.53 -1.58
C ARG A 72 9.70 13.22 -2.51
N LYS A 73 9.15 12.49 -3.46
CA LYS A 73 8.13 13.02 -4.36
C LYS A 73 6.88 13.43 -3.60
N LEU A 74 6.40 12.56 -2.71
CA LEU A 74 5.22 12.84 -1.89
C LEU A 74 5.43 14.03 -0.96
N GLU A 75 6.62 14.19 -0.40
CA GLU A 75 6.97 15.37 0.40
C GLU A 75 6.96 16.64 -0.46
N SER A 76 7.54 16.59 -1.66
CA SER A 76 7.58 17.75 -2.57
C SER A 76 6.20 18.17 -3.02
N GLU A 77 5.26 17.25 -3.08
CA GLU A 77 3.87 17.51 -3.46
C GLU A 77 2.97 17.84 -2.25
N ASP A 78 3.56 17.94 -1.05
CA ASP A 78 2.86 18.24 0.21
C ASP A 78 1.80 17.18 0.57
N ILE A 79 2.09 15.94 0.27
CA ILE A 79 1.17 14.82 0.58
C ILE A 79 1.56 14.15 1.89
N VAL A 80 2.85 14.06 2.17
CA VAL A 80 3.37 13.51 3.43
C VAL A 80 4.42 14.44 4.03
N PHE A 81 4.66 14.27 5.33
CA PHE A 81 5.82 14.84 6.00
C PHE A 81 6.41 13.80 6.95
N LEU A 82 7.70 13.90 7.21
CA LEU A 82 8.42 12.97 8.06
C LEU A 82 8.89 13.66 9.32
N GLU A 83 8.76 12.97 10.45
CA GLU A 83 9.28 13.42 11.74
C GLU A 83 10.11 12.31 12.38
N ALA A 84 11.13 12.67 13.12
CA ALA A 84 11.91 11.72 13.88
C ALA A 84 11.04 11.13 15.00
N ALA A 85 10.88 9.80 15.01
CA ALA A 85 10.19 9.10 16.10
C ALA A 85 11.17 8.82 17.25
N ASN A 86 12.44 8.50 16.90
CA ASN A 86 13.55 8.35 17.83
C ASN A 86 14.86 8.51 17.05
N ALA A 87 16.00 8.23 17.68
CA ALA A 87 17.33 8.45 17.09
C ALA A 87 17.55 7.73 15.75
N LYS A 88 16.83 6.62 15.50
CA LYS A 88 17.06 5.77 14.32
C LYS A 88 15.84 5.63 13.42
N ASN A 89 14.66 6.01 13.87
CA ASN A 89 13.42 5.79 13.15
C ASN A 89 12.72 7.10 12.83
N LYS A 90 12.06 7.13 11.68
CA LYS A 90 11.20 8.23 11.25
C LYS A 90 9.78 7.73 11.12
N ARG A 91 8.83 8.63 11.35
CA ARG A 91 7.42 8.38 11.12
C ARG A 91 6.94 9.22 9.95
N VAL A 92 6.17 8.59 9.07
CA VAL A 92 5.59 9.24 7.89
C VAL A 92 4.14 9.59 8.22
N PHE A 93 3.82 10.87 8.12
CA PHE A 93 2.48 11.41 8.39
C PHE A 93 1.83 11.87 7.09
N LEU A 94 0.52 11.71 6.97
CA LEU A 94 -0.25 12.34 5.90
C LEU A 94 -0.52 13.80 6.27
N THR A 95 -0.33 14.70 5.30
CA THR A 95 -0.81 16.07 5.41
C THR A 95 -2.33 16.09 5.21
N GLN A 96 -2.97 17.24 5.37
CA GLN A 96 -4.41 17.37 5.05
C GLN A 96 -4.66 17.02 3.58
N LYS A 97 -3.79 17.48 2.69
CA LYS A 97 -3.86 17.13 1.26
C LYS A 97 -3.64 15.63 1.04
N GLY A 98 -2.74 15.02 1.81
CA GLY A 98 -2.47 13.58 1.76
C GLY A 98 -3.67 12.76 2.23
N LYS A 99 -4.38 13.21 3.24
CA LYS A 99 -5.61 12.56 3.71
C LYS A 99 -6.70 12.60 2.65
N GLN A 100 -6.84 13.75 1.98
CA GLN A 100 -7.78 13.93 0.87
C GLN A 100 -7.45 12.97 -0.28
N LEU A 101 -6.19 12.94 -0.69
CA LEU A 101 -5.74 12.04 -1.76
C LEU A 101 -5.98 10.58 -1.38
N SER A 102 -5.65 10.19 -0.16
CA SER A 102 -5.81 8.82 0.32
C SER A 102 -7.27 8.39 0.35
N SER A 103 -8.19 9.29 0.75
CA SER A 103 -9.63 8.97 0.76
C SER A 103 -10.17 8.74 -0.65
N GLU A 104 -9.59 9.36 -1.65
CA GLU A 104 -10.00 9.23 -3.05
C GLU A 104 -9.32 8.05 -3.75
N THR A 105 -8.30 7.45 -3.17
CA THR A 105 -7.47 6.41 -3.80
C THR A 105 -7.34 5.17 -2.92
N ALA A 106 -6.37 5.14 -2.02
CA ALA A 106 -6.05 3.97 -1.21
C ALA A 106 -7.22 3.47 -0.36
N GLU A 107 -7.95 4.36 0.27
CA GLU A 107 -9.10 3.98 1.10
C GLU A 107 -10.21 3.33 0.28
N LYS A 108 -10.41 3.75 -0.97
CA LYS A 108 -11.38 3.11 -1.87
C LYS A 108 -10.99 1.67 -2.20
N ILE A 109 -9.69 1.40 -2.32
CA ILE A 109 -9.18 0.04 -2.53
C ILE A 109 -9.47 -0.81 -1.29
N ILE A 110 -9.19 -0.30 -0.11
CA ILE A 110 -9.46 -0.99 1.16
C ILE A 110 -10.94 -1.29 1.30
N ASP A 111 -11.81 -0.33 1.03
CA ASP A 111 -13.25 -0.53 1.07
C ASP A 111 -13.70 -1.61 0.09
N ALA A 112 -13.20 -1.59 -1.12
CA ALA A 112 -13.53 -2.60 -2.14
C ALA A 112 -13.07 -3.99 -1.71
N GLU A 113 -11.88 -4.10 -1.12
CA GLU A 113 -11.37 -5.36 -0.58
C GLU A 113 -12.26 -5.90 0.53
N ASN A 114 -12.66 -5.04 1.47
CA ASN A 114 -13.53 -5.42 2.58
C ASN A 114 -14.85 -5.96 2.08
N ILE A 115 -15.45 -5.33 1.09
CA ILE A 115 -16.70 -5.79 0.48
C ILE A 115 -16.50 -7.14 -0.19
N LYS A 116 -15.46 -7.30 -1.00
CA LYS A 116 -15.18 -8.56 -1.72
C LYS A 116 -14.91 -9.74 -0.78
N LEU A 117 -14.17 -9.50 0.29
CA LEU A 117 -13.83 -10.56 1.24
C LEU A 117 -14.99 -10.91 2.15
N MET A 118 -15.88 -9.97 2.41
CA MET A 118 -17.08 -10.21 3.22
C MET A 118 -18.20 -10.90 2.44
N TYR A 119 -18.30 -10.63 1.15
CA TYR A 119 -19.40 -11.14 0.33
C TYR A 119 -19.53 -12.67 0.35
N PRO A 120 -18.44 -13.46 0.24
CA PRO A 120 -18.55 -14.91 0.34
C PRO A 120 -19.01 -15.40 1.72
N LEU A 121 -18.83 -14.61 2.77
CA LEU A 121 -19.25 -14.96 4.14
C LEU A 121 -20.73 -14.65 4.39
N LEU A 122 -21.32 -13.80 3.55
CA LEU A 122 -22.72 -13.40 3.68
C LEU A 122 -23.68 -14.30 2.88
N ILE A 123 -23.12 -15.13 2.02
CA ILE A 123 -23.87 -16.12 1.24
C ILE A 123 -23.71 -17.50 1.88
#